data_1829b3a3b2caecd2dc8fc25115dd74ad
#
_entry.id   1829b3a3b2caecd2dc8fc25115dd74ad
#
_cell.length_a   1.000
_cell.length_b   1.000
_cell.length_c   1.000
_cell.angle_alpha   90.00
_cell.angle_beta   90.00
_cell.angle_gamma   90.00
#
_symmetry.space_group_name_H-M   'P 1'
#
loop_
_entity.id
_entity.type
_entity.pdbx_description
1 polymer ?
#
loop_
_entity_poly.entity_id
_entity_poly.type
_entity_poly.pdbx_seq_one_letter_code
_entity_poly.pdbx_strand_id
1 'polypeptide(L)'
;MPIRLYAIILRTGNRHLLLADILVILAAPLLALALRVENPGEYVLYLRAALILSCLRLVWYLLVFYFAGLYSRYWRYASVEEIIALVSASILAWGVGIIVFFALLQPFGILPAGFPRSVPIIDGALTMLGVGVLRLSLRIAFGPGSRREKGGKGRRVLVVGAGIAGSQTVKELASQSAPGFEPVAFVDDDPNKQGLSIHGVPVLGRLSDIASVAKEQTVDEVFVAMPSAPGKVIRKVIEACREANVNVKTLPGLFELLSGNAGVTTIRDVEIDDLLRRGVVTPEFETIGGLLKGKRLLVTGAGGSIGSELCRQILRCGPSELVLLEQGENYLFEIDAELRKICSGSNLGTSVRPVVADIRDRGRMDEVFRTSRPEIIYHAAAHKHVGLMEQNISEAVTNNVLGTKTMLDLGVVHGLERFVLVSSDKAVNPSTVMGATKRIAELLLLDAAARTGSAFVTVRFGNVLGSRGSVVPIFKHQIAMGGPVTVTSPEATRFFMTIPEAVQLVLQAGTMGEGGEVFILDMGEPVRILDLARDIIRLSGHEEGKDIEIVFSGLKPGEKVHEELFLESEQIERSAHPKIFVSRNRLTEPGEERRLLGEHITALVDAARRGNDSEMRDCIRQILPESALASLRAVPT
;
A
#
# COMPACT_ATOMS: atom_id res chain seq x y z
N MET A 1 7.10 -10.94 -44.27
CA MET A 1 5.83 -10.43 -44.84
C MET A 1 6.15 -9.23 -45.72
N PRO A 2 5.70 -9.11 -46.98
CA PRO A 2 6.11 -8.04 -47.85
C PRO A 2 5.66 -6.68 -47.33
N ILE A 3 6.56 -5.69 -47.37
CA ILE A 3 6.43 -4.32 -46.84
C ILE A 3 5.12 -3.61 -47.27
N ARG A 4 4.61 -3.93 -48.48
CA ARG A 4 3.35 -3.37 -48.98
C ARG A 4 2.11 -3.85 -48.24
N LEU A 5 2.06 -5.10 -47.78
CA LEU A 5 0.94 -5.63 -46.99
C LEU A 5 0.87 -4.99 -45.60
N TYR A 6 2.03 -4.72 -45.00
CA TYR A 6 2.18 -4.05 -43.72
C TYR A 6 1.71 -2.58 -43.76
N ALA A 7 1.99 -1.87 -44.86
CA ALA A 7 1.55 -0.48 -45.05
C ALA A 7 0.03 -0.36 -45.24
N ILE A 8 -0.61 -1.35 -45.86
CA ILE A 8 -2.08 -1.41 -46.03
C ILE A 8 -2.75 -1.67 -44.65
N ILE A 9 -2.19 -2.58 -43.85
CA ILE A 9 -2.67 -2.93 -42.52
C ILE A 9 -2.55 -1.74 -41.54
N LEU A 10 -1.52 -0.88 -41.69
CA LEU A 10 -1.32 0.33 -40.87
C LEU A 10 -2.41 1.39 -41.05
N ARG A 11 -3.11 1.41 -42.19
CA ARG A 11 -4.19 2.36 -42.51
C ARG A 11 -5.59 1.82 -42.28
N THR A 12 -5.74 0.57 -41.79
CA THR A 12 -7.06 -0.04 -41.57
C THR A 12 -7.75 0.57 -40.34
N GLY A 13 -8.74 1.42 -40.56
CA GLY A 13 -9.73 1.86 -39.58
C GLY A 13 -11.01 1.00 -39.64
N ASN A 14 -11.94 1.21 -38.75
CA ASN A 14 -13.21 0.47 -38.67
C ASN A 14 -14.01 0.43 -39.99
N ARG A 15 -13.83 1.41 -40.88
CA ARG A 15 -14.42 1.44 -42.24
C ARG A 15 -13.90 0.31 -43.15
N HIS A 16 -12.64 -0.06 -43.04
CA HIS A 16 -12.06 -1.15 -43.83
C HIS A 16 -12.50 -2.52 -43.28
N LEU A 17 -12.70 -2.63 -41.94
CA LEU A 17 -13.29 -3.82 -41.32
C LEU A 17 -14.72 -4.04 -41.79
N LEU A 18 -15.53 -2.99 -41.85
CA LEU A 18 -16.89 -3.05 -42.40
C LEU A 18 -16.89 -3.57 -43.83
N LEU A 19 -16.01 -3.05 -44.72
CA LEU A 19 -15.88 -3.53 -46.10
C LEU A 19 -15.45 -5.00 -46.14
N ALA A 20 -14.50 -5.40 -45.32
CA ALA A 20 -14.06 -6.79 -45.22
C ALA A 20 -15.17 -7.73 -44.73
N ASP A 21 -15.94 -7.32 -43.72
CA ASP A 21 -17.09 -8.08 -43.26
C ASP A 21 -18.17 -8.24 -44.33
N ILE A 22 -18.46 -7.17 -45.10
CA ILE A 22 -19.36 -7.23 -46.25
C ILE A 22 -18.91 -8.30 -47.25
N LEU A 23 -17.63 -8.31 -47.61
CA LEU A 23 -17.08 -9.30 -48.52
C LEU A 23 -17.17 -10.73 -47.96
N VAL A 24 -16.87 -10.94 -46.69
CA VAL A 24 -16.95 -12.25 -46.04
C VAL A 24 -18.41 -12.74 -46.02
N ILE A 25 -19.36 -11.87 -45.62
CA ILE A 25 -20.80 -12.22 -45.54
C ILE A 25 -21.36 -12.56 -46.90
N LEU A 26 -20.98 -11.85 -47.95
CA LEU A 26 -21.41 -12.13 -49.31
C LEU A 26 -20.78 -13.40 -49.89
N ALA A 27 -19.53 -13.67 -49.59
CA ALA A 27 -18.81 -14.83 -50.16
C ALA A 27 -19.15 -16.14 -49.44
N ALA A 28 -19.49 -16.11 -48.12
CA ALA A 28 -19.67 -17.32 -47.32
C ALA A 28 -20.78 -18.27 -47.87
N PRO A 29 -21.99 -17.84 -48.30
CA PRO A 29 -22.98 -18.75 -48.84
C PRO A 29 -22.56 -19.36 -50.21
N LEU A 30 -21.80 -18.62 -51.02
CA LEU A 30 -21.29 -19.13 -52.29
C LEU A 30 -20.23 -20.21 -52.06
N LEU A 31 -19.34 -19.99 -51.10
CA LEU A 31 -18.36 -20.98 -50.67
C LEU A 31 -19.04 -22.19 -49.99
N ALA A 32 -20.05 -21.96 -49.15
CA ALA A 32 -20.81 -23.04 -48.51
C ALA A 32 -21.53 -23.92 -49.55
N LEU A 33 -22.08 -23.31 -50.62
CA LEU A 33 -22.68 -24.03 -51.73
C LEU A 33 -21.64 -24.85 -52.47
N ALA A 34 -20.48 -24.27 -52.78
CA ALA A 34 -19.38 -24.95 -53.47
C ALA A 34 -18.80 -26.11 -52.65
N LEU A 35 -18.74 -25.98 -51.33
CA LEU A 35 -18.30 -27.08 -50.43
C LEU A 35 -19.34 -28.19 -50.30
N ARG A 36 -20.63 -27.92 -50.58
CA ARG A 36 -21.74 -28.88 -50.42
C ARG A 36 -22.08 -29.63 -51.69
N VAL A 37 -21.92 -28.96 -52.84
CA VAL A 37 -22.32 -29.50 -54.15
C VAL A 37 -21.10 -29.90 -54.93
N GLU A 38 -20.99 -31.18 -55.24
CA GLU A 38 -19.85 -31.74 -55.96
C GLU A 38 -19.98 -31.54 -57.51
N ASN A 39 -21.24 -31.48 -57.99
CA ASN A 39 -21.51 -31.37 -59.42
C ASN A 39 -21.57 -29.89 -59.87
N PRO A 40 -20.70 -29.44 -60.82
CA PRO A 40 -20.75 -28.07 -61.32
C PRO A 40 -22.10 -27.64 -61.91
N GLY A 41 -22.85 -28.56 -62.49
CA GLY A 41 -24.21 -28.27 -63.01
C GLY A 41 -25.22 -27.91 -61.91
N GLU A 42 -25.19 -28.61 -60.80
CA GLU A 42 -26.02 -28.30 -59.64
C GLU A 42 -25.57 -27.00 -58.93
N TYR A 43 -24.25 -26.70 -58.92
CA TYR A 43 -23.78 -25.43 -58.41
C TYR A 43 -24.36 -24.24 -59.17
N VAL A 44 -24.34 -24.31 -60.54
CA VAL A 44 -24.90 -23.26 -61.38
C VAL A 44 -26.43 -23.13 -61.17
N LEU A 45 -27.13 -24.25 -60.98
CA LEU A 45 -28.56 -24.27 -60.72
C LEU A 45 -28.93 -23.49 -59.45
N TYR A 46 -28.12 -23.68 -58.36
CA TYR A 46 -28.39 -23.04 -57.06
C TYR A 46 -27.68 -21.70 -56.87
N LEU A 47 -26.82 -21.28 -57.82
CA LEU A 47 -26.02 -20.06 -57.69
C LEU A 47 -26.88 -18.81 -57.48
N ARG A 48 -27.97 -18.68 -58.25
CA ARG A 48 -28.89 -17.55 -58.13
C ARG A 48 -29.56 -17.50 -56.75
N ALA A 49 -29.93 -18.65 -56.18
CA ALA A 49 -30.49 -18.77 -54.85
C ALA A 49 -29.46 -18.41 -53.74
N ALA A 50 -28.19 -18.85 -53.92
CA ALA A 50 -27.13 -18.50 -53.00
C ALA A 50 -26.79 -17.00 -53.00
N LEU A 51 -26.85 -16.34 -54.20
CA LEU A 51 -26.71 -14.88 -54.30
C LEU A 51 -27.84 -14.12 -53.58
N ILE A 52 -29.11 -14.57 -53.76
CA ILE A 52 -30.25 -14.00 -53.05
C ILE A 52 -30.06 -14.14 -51.51
N LEU A 53 -29.64 -15.34 -51.05
CA LEU A 53 -29.36 -15.59 -49.65
C LEU A 53 -28.24 -14.68 -49.12
N SER A 54 -27.16 -14.49 -49.89
CA SER A 54 -26.05 -13.59 -49.54
C SER A 54 -26.50 -12.15 -49.35
N CYS A 55 -27.29 -11.60 -50.27
CA CYS A 55 -27.80 -10.24 -50.20
C CYS A 55 -28.77 -10.04 -49.02
N LEU A 56 -29.66 -10.99 -48.78
CA LEU A 56 -30.59 -10.93 -47.66
C LEU A 56 -29.87 -10.99 -46.30
N ARG A 57 -28.92 -11.91 -46.16
CA ARG A 57 -28.10 -12.04 -44.93
C ARG A 57 -27.32 -10.79 -44.59
N LEU A 58 -26.79 -10.11 -45.57
CA LEU A 58 -25.98 -8.91 -45.36
C LEU A 58 -26.69 -7.91 -44.45
N VAL A 59 -28.03 -7.74 -44.67
CA VAL A 59 -28.82 -6.76 -43.90
C VAL A 59 -28.82 -7.06 -42.41
N TRP A 60 -29.23 -8.28 -42.01
CA TRP A 60 -29.32 -8.57 -40.56
C TRP A 60 -27.95 -8.81 -39.89
N TYR A 61 -26.94 -9.33 -40.60
CA TYR A 61 -25.60 -9.44 -40.06
C TYR A 61 -25.00 -8.06 -39.75
N LEU A 62 -25.13 -7.10 -40.67
CA LEU A 62 -24.64 -5.75 -40.43
C LEU A 62 -25.45 -5.06 -39.32
N LEU A 63 -26.74 -5.27 -39.21
CA LEU A 63 -27.57 -4.74 -38.11
C LEU A 63 -27.12 -5.34 -36.77
N VAL A 64 -27.00 -6.65 -36.67
CA VAL A 64 -26.56 -7.31 -35.43
C VAL A 64 -25.17 -6.85 -35.03
N PHE A 65 -24.22 -6.78 -35.96
CA PHE A 65 -22.84 -6.34 -35.69
C PHE A 65 -22.79 -4.86 -35.30
N TYR A 66 -23.64 -4.02 -35.88
CA TYR A 66 -23.77 -2.61 -35.51
C TYR A 66 -24.31 -2.45 -34.09
N PHE A 67 -25.44 -3.09 -33.75
CA PHE A 67 -26.03 -3.02 -32.41
C PHE A 67 -25.17 -3.70 -31.33
N ALA A 68 -24.40 -4.73 -31.69
CA ALA A 68 -23.39 -5.32 -30.80
C ALA A 68 -22.15 -4.43 -30.62
N GLY A 69 -22.09 -3.28 -31.29
CA GLY A 69 -20.99 -2.32 -31.16
C GLY A 69 -19.66 -2.79 -31.75
N LEU A 70 -19.65 -3.76 -32.69
CA LEU A 70 -18.42 -4.30 -33.26
C LEU A 70 -17.65 -3.27 -34.09
N TYR A 71 -18.32 -2.25 -34.62
CA TYR A 71 -17.71 -1.17 -35.42
C TYR A 71 -17.33 0.07 -34.59
N SER A 72 -17.72 0.15 -33.33
CA SER A 72 -17.31 1.19 -32.38
C SER A 72 -16.10 0.79 -31.53
N ARG A 73 -15.68 -0.49 -31.60
CA ARG A 73 -14.55 -1.03 -30.82
C ARG A 73 -13.25 -0.90 -31.56
N TYR A 74 -12.16 -0.72 -30.79
CA TYR A 74 -10.81 -0.58 -31.34
C TYR A 74 -10.08 -1.92 -31.35
N TRP A 75 -10.26 -2.72 -32.41
CA TRP A 75 -9.81 -4.11 -32.54
C TRP A 75 -8.29 -4.33 -32.41
N ARG A 76 -7.51 -3.27 -32.49
CA ARG A 76 -6.06 -3.31 -32.33
C ARG A 76 -5.63 -3.74 -30.90
N TYR A 77 -6.47 -3.45 -29.90
CA TYR A 77 -6.21 -3.78 -28.49
C TYR A 77 -7.29 -4.69 -27.90
N ALA A 78 -7.94 -5.47 -28.74
CA ALA A 78 -9.06 -6.32 -28.32
C ALA A 78 -8.68 -7.26 -27.17
N SER A 79 -9.47 -7.23 -26.10
CA SER A 79 -9.39 -8.14 -24.95
C SER A 79 -10.21 -9.41 -25.18
N VAL A 80 -10.30 -10.26 -24.16
CA VAL A 80 -11.16 -11.44 -24.19
C VAL A 80 -12.65 -11.06 -24.32
N GLU A 81 -13.06 -9.93 -23.74
CA GLU A 81 -14.43 -9.44 -23.77
C GLU A 81 -14.89 -9.09 -25.20
N GLU A 82 -14.00 -8.46 -25.98
CA GLU A 82 -14.31 -8.16 -27.40
C GLU A 82 -14.42 -9.43 -28.24
N ILE A 83 -13.62 -10.46 -27.96
CA ILE A 83 -13.73 -11.76 -28.63
C ILE A 83 -15.05 -12.44 -28.28
N ILE A 84 -15.45 -12.43 -27.01
CA ILE A 84 -16.75 -12.96 -26.58
C ILE A 84 -17.89 -12.21 -27.27
N ALA A 85 -17.82 -10.89 -27.35
CA ALA A 85 -18.82 -10.08 -28.04
C ALA A 85 -18.91 -10.39 -29.54
N LEU A 86 -17.77 -10.64 -30.20
CA LEU A 86 -17.73 -11.05 -31.60
C LEU A 86 -18.39 -12.41 -31.80
N VAL A 87 -18.04 -13.40 -30.98
CA VAL A 87 -18.58 -14.76 -31.05
C VAL A 87 -20.09 -14.75 -30.80
N SER A 88 -20.55 -14.06 -29.74
CA SER A 88 -21.97 -13.97 -29.40
C SER A 88 -22.80 -13.26 -30.49
N ALA A 89 -22.28 -12.15 -31.03
CA ALA A 89 -22.94 -11.45 -32.14
C ALA A 89 -23.00 -12.30 -33.41
N SER A 90 -21.94 -13.06 -33.71
CA SER A 90 -21.90 -13.97 -34.86
C SER A 90 -22.89 -15.13 -34.69
N ILE A 91 -22.99 -15.72 -33.52
CA ILE A 91 -23.97 -16.78 -33.21
C ILE A 91 -25.42 -16.25 -33.30
N LEU A 92 -25.67 -15.05 -32.78
CA LEU A 92 -26.99 -14.40 -32.85
C LEU A 92 -27.38 -14.14 -34.32
N ALA A 93 -26.49 -13.55 -35.12
CA ALA A 93 -26.75 -13.28 -36.53
C ALA A 93 -26.99 -14.58 -37.33
N TRP A 94 -26.19 -15.63 -37.03
CA TRP A 94 -26.39 -16.95 -37.61
C TRP A 94 -27.72 -17.58 -37.23
N GLY A 95 -28.09 -17.55 -35.92
CA GLY A 95 -29.37 -18.06 -35.44
C GLY A 95 -30.56 -17.38 -36.12
N VAL A 96 -30.54 -16.04 -36.25
CA VAL A 96 -31.54 -15.29 -37.02
C VAL A 96 -31.60 -15.79 -38.46
N GLY A 97 -30.41 -15.99 -39.09
CA GLY A 97 -30.33 -16.48 -40.45
C GLY A 97 -30.96 -17.88 -40.64
N ILE A 98 -30.76 -18.80 -39.71
CA ILE A 98 -31.36 -20.13 -39.71
C ILE A 98 -32.89 -20.01 -39.61
N ILE A 99 -33.39 -19.20 -38.68
CA ILE A 99 -34.84 -18.99 -38.51
C ILE A 99 -35.43 -18.41 -39.80
N VAL A 100 -34.82 -17.38 -40.35
CA VAL A 100 -35.29 -16.77 -41.63
C VAL A 100 -35.26 -17.79 -42.75
N PHE A 101 -34.23 -18.62 -42.86
CA PHE A 101 -34.14 -19.64 -43.89
C PHE A 101 -35.27 -20.66 -43.81
N PHE A 102 -35.51 -21.25 -42.64
CA PHE A 102 -36.51 -22.32 -42.46
C PHE A 102 -37.93 -21.82 -42.32
N ALA A 103 -38.17 -20.63 -41.71
CA ALA A 103 -39.51 -20.10 -41.46
C ALA A 103 -40.05 -19.21 -42.59
N LEU A 104 -39.16 -18.58 -43.37
CA LEU A 104 -39.57 -17.64 -44.42
C LEU A 104 -39.11 -18.07 -45.81
N LEU A 105 -37.80 -18.25 -46.06
CA LEU A 105 -37.27 -18.42 -47.42
C LEU A 105 -37.71 -19.75 -48.06
N GLN A 106 -37.72 -20.83 -47.31
CA GLN A 106 -38.08 -22.14 -47.78
C GLN A 106 -39.58 -22.32 -47.96
N PRO A 107 -40.48 -21.97 -46.99
CA PRO A 107 -41.91 -22.13 -47.13
C PRO A 107 -42.55 -21.25 -48.18
N PHE A 108 -42.03 -20.01 -48.37
CA PHE A 108 -42.55 -19.07 -49.35
C PHE A 108 -42.00 -19.28 -50.79
N GLY A 109 -41.21 -20.34 -51.00
CA GLY A 109 -40.69 -20.69 -52.31
C GLY A 109 -39.68 -19.66 -52.88
N ILE A 110 -39.07 -18.82 -52.06
CA ILE A 110 -38.05 -17.83 -52.46
C ILE A 110 -36.80 -18.56 -52.91
N LEU A 111 -36.53 -19.71 -52.35
CA LEU A 111 -35.45 -20.62 -52.73
C LEU A 111 -36.02 -21.82 -53.49
N PRO A 112 -35.32 -22.37 -54.51
CA PRO A 112 -35.83 -23.50 -55.28
C PRO A 112 -35.97 -24.75 -54.42
N ALA A 113 -36.95 -25.58 -54.79
CA ALA A 113 -37.16 -26.90 -54.16
C ALA A 113 -35.87 -27.74 -54.33
N GLY A 114 -35.34 -28.26 -53.24
CA GLY A 114 -34.08 -29.03 -53.26
C GLY A 114 -32.83 -28.22 -52.89
N PHE A 115 -32.93 -26.91 -52.60
CA PHE A 115 -31.76 -26.14 -52.12
C PHE A 115 -31.18 -26.80 -50.86
N PRO A 116 -29.85 -27.06 -50.80
CA PRO A 116 -29.27 -27.85 -49.70
C PRO A 116 -29.43 -27.19 -48.35
N ARG A 117 -30.11 -27.86 -47.40
CA ARG A 117 -30.39 -27.37 -46.02
C ARG A 117 -29.12 -27.18 -45.17
N SER A 118 -28.00 -27.78 -45.56
CA SER A 118 -26.72 -27.64 -44.89
C SER A 118 -25.98 -26.32 -45.21
N VAL A 119 -26.35 -25.65 -46.32
CA VAL A 119 -25.70 -24.41 -46.75
C VAL A 119 -25.78 -23.31 -45.67
N PRO A 120 -26.95 -23.00 -45.03
CA PRO A 120 -26.99 -22.01 -43.95
C PRO A 120 -26.19 -22.36 -42.73
N ILE A 121 -25.93 -23.65 -42.48
CA ILE A 121 -25.11 -24.12 -41.36
C ILE A 121 -23.61 -23.88 -41.66
N ILE A 122 -23.17 -24.32 -42.83
CA ILE A 122 -21.77 -24.18 -43.28
C ILE A 122 -21.42 -22.71 -43.43
N ASP A 123 -22.29 -21.89 -44.01
CA ASP A 123 -22.02 -20.48 -44.26
C ASP A 123 -21.88 -19.68 -42.93
N GLY A 124 -22.65 -20.01 -41.90
CA GLY A 124 -22.51 -19.39 -40.60
C GLY A 124 -21.15 -19.65 -39.97
N ALA A 125 -20.68 -20.90 -40.05
CA ALA A 125 -19.35 -21.26 -39.59
C ALA A 125 -18.23 -20.54 -40.38
N LEU A 126 -18.36 -20.48 -41.71
CA LEU A 126 -17.42 -19.76 -42.59
C LEU A 126 -17.42 -18.26 -42.31
N THR A 127 -18.59 -17.65 -42.08
CA THR A 127 -18.69 -16.23 -41.73
C THR A 127 -18.02 -15.94 -40.41
N MET A 128 -18.31 -16.73 -39.36
CA MET A 128 -17.69 -16.59 -38.04
C MET A 128 -16.16 -16.75 -38.12
N LEU A 129 -15.69 -17.74 -38.85
CA LEU A 129 -14.25 -17.97 -39.08
C LEU A 129 -13.61 -16.77 -39.81
N GLY A 130 -14.20 -16.32 -40.91
CA GLY A 130 -13.66 -15.23 -41.74
C GLY A 130 -13.58 -13.91 -40.97
N VAL A 131 -14.68 -13.54 -40.32
CA VAL A 131 -14.74 -12.31 -39.49
C VAL A 131 -13.78 -12.40 -38.30
N GLY A 132 -13.67 -13.58 -37.68
CA GLY A 132 -12.74 -13.84 -36.58
C GLY A 132 -11.27 -13.75 -36.99
N VAL A 133 -10.91 -14.40 -38.10
CA VAL A 133 -9.53 -14.38 -38.65
C VAL A 133 -9.10 -12.95 -38.97
N LEU A 134 -9.97 -12.14 -39.57
CA LEU A 134 -9.65 -10.74 -39.90
C LEU A 134 -9.33 -9.93 -38.65
N ARG A 135 -10.10 -10.09 -37.56
CA ARG A 135 -9.87 -9.36 -36.31
C ARG A 135 -8.67 -9.89 -35.54
N LEU A 136 -8.48 -11.22 -35.51
CA LEU A 136 -7.35 -11.84 -34.89
C LEU A 136 -6.03 -11.49 -35.59
N SER A 137 -6.04 -11.42 -36.94
CA SER A 137 -4.86 -11.00 -37.71
C SER A 137 -4.41 -9.57 -37.39
N LEU A 138 -5.36 -8.65 -37.16
CA LEU A 138 -5.05 -7.30 -36.70
C LEU A 138 -4.44 -7.31 -35.30
N ARG A 139 -4.99 -8.10 -34.40
CA ARG A 139 -4.44 -8.26 -33.03
C ARG A 139 -3.01 -8.83 -33.04
N ILE A 140 -2.75 -9.85 -33.86
CA ILE A 140 -1.42 -10.46 -34.00
C ILE A 140 -0.44 -9.47 -34.65
N ALA A 141 -0.88 -8.72 -35.67
CA ALA A 141 -0.05 -7.76 -36.38
C ALA A 141 0.32 -6.53 -35.53
N PHE A 142 -0.53 -6.14 -34.58
CA PHE A 142 -0.39 -4.93 -33.76
C PHE A 142 -0.36 -5.19 -32.24
N GLY A 143 -0.45 -6.44 -31.82
CA GLY A 143 -0.37 -6.82 -30.41
C GLY A 143 1.02 -6.53 -29.83
N PRO A 144 1.13 -6.51 -28.49
CA PRO A 144 2.36 -6.15 -27.77
C PRO A 144 3.62 -6.96 -28.17
N GLY A 145 3.46 -8.07 -28.89
CA GLY A 145 4.56 -8.92 -29.34
C GLY A 145 5.11 -8.62 -30.74
N SER A 146 4.49 -7.74 -31.56
CA SER A 146 4.86 -7.59 -32.98
C SER A 146 5.89 -6.50 -33.26
N ARG A 147 6.25 -5.66 -32.29
CA ARG A 147 7.30 -4.64 -32.43
C ARG A 147 8.48 -4.93 -31.51
N ARG A 148 9.22 -6.00 -31.79
CA ARG A 148 10.65 -5.99 -31.51
C ARG A 148 11.32 -5.12 -32.57
N GLU A 149 11.31 -3.81 -32.42
CA GLU A 149 12.29 -2.97 -33.09
C GLU A 149 13.67 -3.35 -32.56
N LYS A 150 14.49 -3.94 -33.40
CA LYS A 150 15.94 -4.10 -33.24
C LYS A 150 16.57 -2.70 -33.21
N GLY A 151 16.50 -2.01 -32.10
CA GLY A 151 17.04 -0.67 -32.00
C GLY A 151 17.21 -0.24 -30.52
N GLY A 152 18.28 -0.72 -29.87
CA GLY A 152 18.67 -0.42 -28.52
C GLY A 152 18.67 -1.67 -27.65
N LYS A 153 19.85 -2.06 -27.12
CA LYS A 153 19.97 -3.11 -26.11
C LYS A 153 19.29 -2.59 -24.84
N GLY A 154 18.03 -2.98 -24.60
CA GLY A 154 17.38 -2.76 -23.31
C GLY A 154 18.17 -3.48 -22.21
N ARG A 155 18.22 -2.93 -21.00
CA ARG A 155 18.78 -3.60 -19.81
C ARG A 155 18.03 -4.90 -19.59
N ARG A 156 18.75 -6.00 -19.49
CA ARG A 156 18.19 -7.34 -19.29
C ARG A 156 17.77 -7.52 -17.83
N VAL A 157 16.49 -7.81 -17.59
CA VAL A 157 15.89 -7.85 -16.26
C VAL A 157 15.45 -9.26 -15.89
N LEU A 158 15.90 -9.73 -14.72
CA LEU A 158 15.36 -10.90 -14.04
C LEU A 158 14.25 -10.45 -13.08
N VAL A 159 13.07 -11.06 -13.18
CA VAL A 159 11.94 -10.75 -12.30
C VAL A 159 11.82 -11.83 -11.22
N VAL A 160 11.92 -11.44 -9.96
CA VAL A 160 11.78 -12.32 -8.80
C VAL A 160 10.33 -12.29 -8.32
N GLY A 161 9.66 -13.44 -8.42
CA GLY A 161 8.23 -13.59 -8.15
C GLY A 161 7.39 -13.61 -9.43
N ALA A 162 6.90 -14.80 -9.78
CA ALA A 162 6.04 -15.06 -10.94
C ALA A 162 4.54 -15.08 -10.55
N GLY A 163 4.14 -14.21 -9.62
CA GLY A 163 2.76 -13.99 -9.19
C GLY A 163 2.07 -12.90 -10.01
N ILE A 164 0.93 -12.40 -9.52
CA ILE A 164 0.14 -11.34 -10.17
C ILE A 164 1.00 -10.08 -10.38
N ALA A 165 1.74 -9.65 -9.35
CA ALA A 165 2.59 -8.45 -9.44
C ALA A 165 3.71 -8.62 -10.47
N GLY A 166 4.40 -9.76 -10.49
CA GLY A 166 5.45 -10.05 -11.48
C GLY A 166 4.91 -10.14 -12.91
N SER A 167 3.78 -10.81 -13.09
CA SER A 167 3.08 -10.89 -14.39
C SER A 167 2.71 -9.49 -14.91
N GLN A 168 2.21 -8.62 -14.03
CA GLN A 168 1.86 -7.26 -14.39
C GLN A 168 3.09 -6.39 -14.69
N THR A 169 4.16 -6.53 -13.89
CA THR A 169 5.45 -5.88 -14.13
C THR A 169 6.00 -6.23 -15.52
N VAL A 170 6.04 -7.52 -15.88
CA VAL A 170 6.51 -7.96 -17.20
C VAL A 170 5.63 -7.43 -18.32
N LYS A 171 4.31 -7.43 -18.14
CA LYS A 171 3.38 -6.88 -19.12
C LYS A 171 3.61 -5.38 -19.37
N GLU A 172 3.95 -4.61 -18.35
CA GLU A 172 4.23 -3.18 -18.47
C GLU A 172 5.62 -2.90 -19.05
N LEU A 173 6.64 -3.65 -18.62
CA LEU A 173 7.98 -3.57 -19.23
C LEU A 173 7.96 -3.92 -20.72
N ALA A 174 7.10 -4.87 -21.14
CA ALA A 174 6.88 -5.22 -22.53
C ALA A 174 6.05 -4.18 -23.30
N SER A 175 5.29 -3.32 -22.62
CA SER A 175 4.57 -2.19 -23.21
C SER A 175 5.54 -1.02 -23.45
N GLN A 176 5.23 -0.15 -24.44
CA GLN A 176 6.05 1.03 -24.74
C GLN A 176 6.14 2.08 -23.60
N SER A 177 5.52 1.82 -22.46
CA SER A 177 5.46 2.74 -21.32
C SER A 177 6.75 2.80 -20.49
N ALA A 178 7.63 1.80 -20.61
CA ALA A 178 8.93 1.75 -19.93
C ALA A 178 10.05 1.39 -20.93
N PRO A 179 10.46 2.31 -21.83
CA PRO A 179 11.51 2.04 -22.80
C PRO A 179 12.85 1.83 -22.08
N GLY A 180 13.52 0.71 -22.37
CA GLY A 180 14.87 0.45 -21.88
C GLY A 180 15.07 -0.79 -21.02
N PHE A 181 14.02 -1.54 -20.68
CA PHE A 181 14.13 -2.80 -19.94
C PHE A 181 13.60 -3.99 -20.76
N GLU A 182 14.34 -5.11 -20.73
CA GLU A 182 13.97 -6.37 -21.39
C GLU A 182 13.85 -7.49 -20.33
N PRO A 183 12.64 -7.92 -19.94
CA PRO A 183 12.47 -9.05 -19.03
C PRO A 183 12.89 -10.35 -19.74
N VAL A 184 13.89 -11.05 -19.17
CA VAL A 184 14.49 -12.24 -19.80
C VAL A 184 14.09 -13.53 -19.10
N ALA A 185 13.83 -13.51 -17.80
CA ALA A 185 13.43 -14.66 -17.03
C ALA A 185 12.66 -14.27 -15.76
N PHE A 186 11.92 -15.23 -15.21
CA PHE A 186 11.41 -15.24 -13.85
C PHE A 186 12.16 -16.26 -12.98
N VAL A 187 12.18 -16.01 -11.66
CA VAL A 187 12.43 -16.99 -10.62
C VAL A 187 11.31 -16.96 -9.58
N ASP A 188 10.84 -18.13 -9.13
CA ASP A 188 9.75 -18.27 -8.17
C ASP A 188 9.89 -19.61 -7.43
N ASP A 189 9.63 -19.66 -6.12
CA ASP A 189 9.76 -20.89 -5.33
C ASP A 189 8.59 -21.88 -5.53
N ASP A 190 7.48 -21.46 -6.15
CA ASP A 190 6.32 -22.30 -6.42
C ASP A 190 6.66 -23.37 -7.48
N PRO A 191 6.66 -24.67 -7.11
CA PRO A 191 7.02 -25.76 -8.03
C PRO A 191 6.06 -25.85 -9.23
N ASN A 192 4.82 -25.40 -9.11
CA ASN A 192 3.84 -25.43 -10.20
C ASN A 192 4.13 -24.44 -11.31
N LYS A 193 4.98 -23.46 -11.06
CA LYS A 193 5.36 -22.43 -12.02
C LYS A 193 6.66 -22.72 -12.77
N GLN A 194 7.46 -23.65 -12.25
CA GLN A 194 8.76 -24.02 -12.85
C GLN A 194 8.60 -24.51 -14.29
N GLY A 195 9.43 -23.98 -15.18
CA GLY A 195 9.39 -24.34 -16.61
C GLY A 195 8.21 -23.76 -17.40
N LEU A 196 7.29 -23.01 -16.76
CA LEU A 196 6.22 -22.30 -17.46
C LEU A 196 6.71 -20.97 -18.04
N SER A 197 5.95 -20.43 -18.97
CA SER A 197 6.20 -19.11 -19.56
C SER A 197 5.02 -18.16 -19.28
N ILE A 198 5.31 -16.97 -18.73
CA ILE A 198 4.32 -15.94 -18.40
C ILE A 198 4.58 -14.73 -19.30
N HIS A 199 3.61 -14.35 -20.12
CA HIS A 199 3.75 -13.32 -21.16
C HIS A 199 4.96 -13.52 -22.09
N GLY A 200 5.34 -14.80 -22.34
CA GLY A 200 6.49 -15.16 -23.19
C GLY A 200 7.84 -15.12 -22.48
N VAL A 201 7.89 -14.86 -21.17
CA VAL A 201 9.08 -14.89 -20.34
C VAL A 201 9.10 -16.17 -19.50
N PRO A 202 10.16 -17.01 -19.58
CA PRO A 202 10.21 -18.29 -18.88
C PRO A 202 10.51 -18.15 -17.38
N VAL A 203 9.99 -19.08 -16.56
CA VAL A 203 10.37 -19.28 -15.16
C VAL A 203 11.52 -20.29 -15.14
N LEU A 204 12.75 -19.83 -14.89
CA LEU A 204 13.97 -20.62 -15.06
C LEU A 204 14.49 -21.28 -13.77
N GLY A 205 13.97 -20.89 -12.60
CA GLY A 205 14.46 -21.46 -11.34
C GLY A 205 13.75 -20.91 -10.11
N ARG A 206 14.29 -21.27 -8.96
CA ARG A 206 13.85 -20.82 -7.63
C ARG A 206 14.66 -19.60 -7.17
N LEU A 207 14.30 -19.05 -6.01
CA LEU A 207 15.06 -17.94 -5.40
C LEU A 207 16.51 -18.31 -5.10
N SER A 208 16.81 -19.59 -4.83
CA SER A 208 18.18 -20.09 -4.68
C SER A 208 19.02 -19.99 -5.95
N ASP A 209 18.39 -19.95 -7.10
CA ASP A 209 19.03 -20.04 -8.41
C ASP A 209 19.27 -18.65 -9.03
N ILE A 210 18.95 -17.56 -8.30
CA ILE A 210 19.09 -16.16 -8.79
C ILE A 210 20.50 -15.91 -9.34
N ALA A 211 21.55 -16.29 -8.60
CA ALA A 211 22.92 -16.00 -8.99
C ALA A 211 23.34 -16.75 -10.28
N SER A 212 22.93 -18.00 -10.46
CA SER A 212 23.20 -18.80 -11.67
C SER A 212 22.41 -18.29 -12.86
N VAL A 213 21.09 -18.07 -12.70
CA VAL A 213 20.21 -17.55 -13.74
C VAL A 213 20.63 -16.14 -14.19
N ALA A 214 21.05 -15.28 -13.25
CA ALA A 214 21.54 -13.94 -13.57
C ALA A 214 22.79 -13.98 -14.45
N LYS A 215 23.72 -14.89 -14.18
CA LYS A 215 24.95 -15.08 -14.99
C LYS A 215 24.63 -15.68 -16.35
N GLU A 216 23.83 -16.76 -16.40
CA GLU A 216 23.47 -17.44 -17.66
C GLU A 216 22.69 -16.52 -18.60
N GLN A 217 21.76 -15.74 -18.07
CA GLN A 217 20.94 -14.82 -18.83
C GLN A 217 21.58 -13.43 -19.03
N THR A 218 22.82 -13.20 -18.58
CA THR A 218 23.51 -11.89 -18.65
C THR A 218 22.60 -10.75 -18.21
N VAL A 219 22.08 -10.86 -16.97
CA VAL A 219 21.12 -9.92 -16.38
C VAL A 219 21.85 -8.66 -15.92
N ASP A 220 21.28 -7.48 -16.25
CA ASP A 220 21.80 -6.18 -15.83
C ASP A 220 21.16 -5.72 -14.53
N GLU A 221 19.87 -6.02 -14.30
CA GLU A 221 19.11 -5.63 -13.12
C GLU A 221 18.13 -6.73 -12.68
N VAL A 222 17.87 -6.82 -11.37
CA VAL A 222 16.89 -7.73 -10.77
C VAL A 222 15.74 -6.94 -10.21
N PHE A 223 14.50 -7.28 -10.58
CA PHE A 223 13.28 -6.66 -10.06
C PHE A 223 12.54 -7.61 -9.12
N VAL A 224 12.43 -7.22 -7.84
CA VAL A 224 11.69 -7.98 -6.84
C VAL A 224 10.21 -7.62 -6.92
N ALA A 225 9.43 -8.48 -7.56
CA ALA A 225 7.99 -8.29 -7.79
C ALA A 225 7.15 -9.09 -6.79
N MET A 226 7.48 -8.99 -5.51
CA MET A 226 6.82 -9.68 -4.40
C MET A 226 6.40 -8.68 -3.31
N PRO A 227 5.35 -7.86 -3.50
CA PRO A 227 4.93 -6.80 -2.55
C PRO A 227 4.55 -7.33 -1.17
N SER A 228 4.12 -8.59 -1.07
CA SER A 228 3.72 -9.26 0.18
C SER A 228 4.83 -10.10 0.83
N ALA A 229 6.02 -10.17 0.23
CA ALA A 229 7.10 -10.98 0.77
C ALA A 229 7.64 -10.40 2.09
N PRO A 230 7.90 -11.26 3.10
CA PRO A 230 8.58 -10.84 4.31
C PRO A 230 10.00 -10.35 4.03
N GLY A 231 10.51 -9.41 4.83
CA GLY A 231 11.86 -8.86 4.68
C GLY A 231 12.99 -9.90 4.69
N LYS A 232 12.83 -11.01 5.42
CA LYS A 232 13.76 -12.15 5.39
C LYS A 232 13.95 -12.73 3.98
N VAL A 233 12.90 -12.73 3.16
CA VAL A 233 12.96 -13.22 1.77
C VAL A 233 13.67 -12.20 0.88
N ILE A 234 13.34 -10.92 1.03
CA ILE A 234 13.97 -9.83 0.27
C ILE A 234 15.47 -9.78 0.56
N ARG A 235 15.88 -9.95 1.84
CA ARG A 235 17.30 -10.02 2.23
C ARG A 235 18.04 -11.14 1.50
N LYS A 236 17.47 -12.36 1.42
CA LYS A 236 18.05 -13.48 0.66
C LYS A 236 18.22 -13.16 -0.83
N VAL A 237 17.22 -12.49 -1.42
CA VAL A 237 17.31 -12.06 -2.83
C VAL A 237 18.46 -11.08 -3.03
N ILE A 238 18.62 -10.09 -2.13
CA ILE A 238 19.71 -9.11 -2.20
C ILE A 238 21.08 -9.81 -2.08
N GLU A 239 21.23 -10.75 -1.15
CA GLU A 239 22.45 -11.53 -0.98
C GLU A 239 22.82 -12.30 -2.24
N ALA A 240 21.84 -13.01 -2.86
CA ALA A 240 22.04 -13.74 -4.10
C ALA A 240 22.40 -12.81 -5.29
N CYS A 241 21.79 -11.64 -5.37
CA CYS A 241 22.09 -10.65 -6.41
C CYS A 241 23.48 -10.05 -6.25
N ARG A 242 23.94 -9.85 -5.00
CA ARG A 242 25.31 -9.39 -4.71
C ARG A 242 26.36 -10.41 -5.16
N GLU A 243 26.13 -11.71 -4.92
CA GLU A 243 27.01 -12.77 -5.43
C GLU A 243 27.12 -12.77 -6.95
N ALA A 244 26.06 -12.33 -7.62
CA ALA A 244 26.05 -12.17 -9.09
C ALA A 244 26.55 -10.80 -9.56
N ASN A 245 26.84 -9.86 -8.66
CA ASN A 245 27.19 -8.46 -8.95
C ASN A 245 26.15 -7.73 -9.80
N VAL A 246 24.85 -7.90 -9.48
CA VAL A 246 23.71 -7.32 -10.20
C VAL A 246 22.89 -6.41 -9.28
N ASN A 247 22.49 -5.24 -9.79
CA ASN A 247 21.66 -4.29 -9.05
C ASN A 247 20.24 -4.82 -8.81
N VAL A 248 19.68 -4.49 -7.64
CA VAL A 248 18.34 -4.93 -7.23
C VAL A 248 17.42 -3.74 -7.07
N LYS A 249 16.24 -3.84 -7.67
CA LYS A 249 15.12 -2.93 -7.46
C LYS A 249 13.89 -3.69 -6.97
N THR A 250 12.98 -3.00 -6.31
CA THR A 250 11.76 -3.61 -5.76
C THR A 250 10.52 -2.83 -6.12
N LEU A 251 9.38 -3.53 -6.08
CA LEU A 251 8.07 -2.87 -6.05
C LEU A 251 7.76 -2.40 -4.63
N PRO A 252 6.99 -1.32 -4.48
CA PRO A 252 6.45 -0.90 -3.19
C PRO A 252 5.72 -2.05 -2.48
N GLY A 253 5.70 -2.01 -1.15
CA GLY A 253 4.95 -2.98 -0.36
C GLY A 253 3.45 -2.94 -0.65
N LEU A 254 2.75 -4.06 -0.37
CA LEU A 254 1.30 -4.13 -0.61
C LEU A 254 0.54 -3.01 0.12
N PHE A 255 0.99 -2.63 1.31
CA PHE A 255 0.41 -1.52 2.06
C PHE A 255 0.56 -0.18 1.31
N GLU A 256 1.75 0.12 0.76
CA GLU A 256 2.01 1.34 -0.01
C GLU A 256 1.16 1.39 -1.29
N LEU A 257 0.95 0.24 -1.93
CA LEU A 257 0.09 0.09 -3.10
C LEU A 257 -1.39 0.31 -2.76
N LEU A 258 -1.88 -0.30 -1.67
CA LEU A 258 -3.27 -0.16 -1.21
C LEU A 258 -3.57 1.24 -0.66
N SER A 259 -2.56 1.89 -0.08
CA SER A 259 -2.68 3.26 0.41
C SER A 259 -2.67 4.32 -0.71
N GLY A 260 -2.50 3.93 -1.97
CA GLY A 260 -2.53 4.84 -3.13
C GLY A 260 -1.32 5.78 -3.22
N ASN A 261 -0.27 5.55 -2.41
CA ASN A 261 0.94 6.36 -2.41
C ASN A 261 1.91 5.98 -3.54
N ALA A 262 1.72 4.80 -4.15
CA ALA A 262 2.54 4.34 -5.27
C ALA A 262 1.68 3.59 -6.28
N GLY A 263 1.96 3.75 -7.57
CA GLY A 263 1.40 2.91 -8.63
C GLY A 263 2.01 1.50 -8.57
N VAL A 264 1.28 0.50 -9.07
CA VAL A 264 1.74 -0.92 -9.11
C VAL A 264 3.07 -1.09 -9.88
N THR A 265 3.47 -0.11 -10.66
CA THR A 265 4.65 -0.10 -11.52
C THR A 265 5.77 0.84 -11.10
N THR A 266 5.67 1.45 -9.93
CA THR A 266 6.74 2.30 -9.40
C THR A 266 7.89 1.42 -8.89
N ILE A 267 8.81 1.04 -9.80
CA ILE A 267 10.03 0.31 -9.45
C ILE A 267 11.01 1.31 -8.83
N ARG A 268 11.51 1.00 -7.64
CA ARG A 268 12.48 1.82 -6.91
C ARG A 268 13.63 0.98 -6.35
N ASP A 269 14.69 1.64 -5.93
CA ASP A 269 15.76 0.97 -5.20
C ASP A 269 15.24 0.38 -3.89
N VAL A 270 15.88 -0.71 -3.43
CA VAL A 270 15.50 -1.36 -2.18
C VAL A 270 15.84 -0.45 -1.01
N GLU A 271 14.87 -0.21 -0.14
CA GLU A 271 15.04 0.56 1.08
C GLU A 271 15.08 -0.36 2.31
N ILE A 272 15.54 0.18 3.44
CA ILE A 272 15.60 -0.57 4.70
C ILE A 272 14.22 -1.06 5.15
N ASP A 273 13.17 -0.32 4.82
CA ASP A 273 11.78 -0.66 5.11
C ASP A 273 11.38 -1.97 4.44
N ASP A 274 11.94 -2.27 3.26
CA ASP A 274 11.68 -3.51 2.54
C ASP A 274 12.29 -4.73 3.26
N LEU A 275 13.45 -4.56 3.91
CA LEU A 275 14.12 -5.62 4.68
C LEU A 275 13.44 -5.92 6.01
N LEU A 276 12.66 -4.98 6.52
CA LEU A 276 11.95 -5.07 7.78
C LEU A 276 10.44 -5.32 7.60
N ARG A 277 10.00 -5.55 6.35
CA ARG A 277 8.61 -5.91 6.04
C ARG A 277 8.17 -7.16 6.81
N ARG A 278 6.98 -7.07 7.36
CA ARG A 278 6.29 -8.18 8.01
C ARG A 278 5.20 -8.73 7.10
N GLY A 279 4.63 -9.86 7.47
CA GLY A 279 3.46 -10.39 6.78
C GLY A 279 2.33 -9.36 6.73
N VAL A 280 1.66 -9.30 5.60
CA VAL A 280 0.67 -8.27 5.26
C VAL A 280 -0.49 -8.30 6.24
N VAL A 281 -0.80 -7.14 6.83
CA VAL A 281 -2.09 -6.85 7.46
C VAL A 281 -2.96 -6.18 6.41
N THR A 282 -4.06 -6.81 6.05
CA THR A 282 -5.06 -6.17 5.17
C THR A 282 -5.69 -5.01 5.92
N PRO A 283 -5.63 -3.78 5.38
CA PRO A 283 -6.26 -2.64 6.04
C PRO A 283 -7.78 -2.82 6.13
N GLU A 284 -8.34 -2.78 7.33
CA GLU A 284 -9.79 -2.75 7.55
C GLU A 284 -10.34 -1.32 7.43
N PHE A 285 -10.14 -0.70 6.28
CA PHE A 285 -10.58 0.68 6.04
C PHE A 285 -12.09 0.88 6.21
N GLU A 286 -12.90 -0.15 6.02
CA GLU A 286 -14.36 -0.07 6.20
C GLU A 286 -14.73 0.16 7.67
N THR A 287 -14.10 -0.54 8.60
CA THR A 287 -14.34 -0.40 10.04
C THR A 287 -13.87 0.95 10.55
N ILE A 288 -12.66 1.36 10.19
CA ILE A 288 -12.10 2.67 10.54
C ILE A 288 -12.95 3.79 9.94
N GLY A 289 -13.28 3.68 8.64
CA GLY A 289 -14.09 4.65 7.92
C GLY A 289 -15.48 4.82 8.54
N GLY A 290 -16.10 3.75 9.03
CA GLY A 290 -17.41 3.80 9.69
C GLY A 290 -17.44 4.73 10.91
N LEU A 291 -16.36 4.78 11.69
CA LEU A 291 -16.26 5.66 12.85
C LEU A 291 -15.88 7.11 12.51
N LEU A 292 -14.96 7.30 11.56
CA LEU A 292 -14.35 8.62 11.30
C LEU A 292 -15.12 9.45 10.28
N LYS A 293 -15.92 8.83 9.42
CA LYS A 293 -16.65 9.50 8.35
C LYS A 293 -17.62 10.54 8.89
N GLY A 294 -17.51 11.76 8.38
CA GLY A 294 -18.38 12.88 8.78
C GLY A 294 -18.10 13.47 10.16
N LYS A 295 -17.15 12.92 10.93
CA LYS A 295 -16.74 13.43 12.24
C LYS A 295 -15.79 14.61 12.14
N ARG A 296 -15.71 15.41 13.21
CA ARG A 296 -14.70 16.48 13.39
C ARG A 296 -13.55 15.91 14.21
N LEU A 297 -12.37 15.86 13.59
CA LEU A 297 -11.17 15.29 14.21
C LEU A 297 -10.12 16.37 14.47
N LEU A 298 -9.35 16.16 15.53
CA LEU A 298 -8.19 16.97 15.84
C LEU A 298 -6.96 16.04 16.01
N VAL A 299 -5.89 16.35 15.31
CA VAL A 299 -4.60 15.66 15.45
C VAL A 299 -3.60 16.63 16.04
N THR A 300 -3.05 16.33 17.22
CA THR A 300 -1.95 17.12 17.81
C THR A 300 -0.61 16.56 17.38
N GLY A 301 0.39 17.42 17.22
CA GLY A 301 1.67 17.02 16.64
C GLY A 301 1.51 16.63 15.17
N ALA A 302 0.61 17.30 14.45
CA ALA A 302 0.20 17.00 13.08
C ALA A 302 1.36 17.04 12.07
N GLY A 303 2.39 17.83 12.32
CA GLY A 303 3.60 17.89 11.49
C GLY A 303 4.67 16.84 11.84
N GLY A 304 4.50 16.08 12.94
CA GLY A 304 5.39 14.99 13.32
C GLY A 304 5.28 13.76 12.41
N SER A 305 6.22 12.80 12.54
CA SER A 305 6.22 11.59 11.70
C SER A 305 4.94 10.75 11.84
N ILE A 306 4.41 10.59 13.05
CA ILE A 306 3.15 9.86 13.29
C ILE A 306 1.95 10.75 12.98
N GLY A 307 1.96 12.01 13.45
CA GLY A 307 0.84 12.94 13.25
C GLY A 307 0.54 13.22 11.79
N SER A 308 1.55 13.42 10.95
CA SER A 308 1.37 13.66 9.52
C SER A 308 0.75 12.46 8.81
N GLU A 309 1.18 11.24 9.15
CA GLU A 309 0.60 10.03 8.58
C GLU A 309 -0.81 9.75 9.11
N LEU A 310 -1.09 10.05 10.39
CA LEU A 310 -2.47 10.06 10.92
C LEU A 310 -3.36 10.96 10.09
N CYS A 311 -2.93 12.20 9.81
CA CYS A 311 -3.68 13.14 9.00
C CYS A 311 -3.95 12.60 7.58
N ARG A 312 -2.96 11.98 6.93
CA ARG A 312 -3.12 11.37 5.59
C ARG A 312 -4.16 10.25 5.60
N GLN A 313 -4.07 9.33 6.55
CA GLN A 313 -4.98 8.18 6.61
C GLN A 313 -6.39 8.59 7.06
N ILE A 314 -6.52 9.49 8.02
CA ILE A 314 -7.81 10.03 8.47
C ILE A 314 -8.53 10.74 7.33
N LEU A 315 -7.81 11.55 6.53
CA LEU A 315 -8.40 12.27 5.40
C LEU A 315 -9.11 11.33 4.41
N ARG A 316 -8.56 10.15 4.18
CA ARG A 316 -9.16 9.12 3.30
C ARG A 316 -10.47 8.54 3.84
N CYS A 317 -10.69 8.62 5.14
CA CYS A 317 -11.93 8.18 5.78
C CYS A 317 -13.08 9.18 5.64
N GLY A 318 -12.84 10.36 5.05
CA GLY A 318 -13.85 11.37 4.77
C GLY A 318 -14.45 12.04 6.02
N PRO A 319 -13.65 12.58 6.94
CA PRO A 319 -14.16 13.38 8.06
C PRO A 319 -14.80 14.68 7.53
N SER A 320 -15.68 15.29 8.31
CA SER A 320 -16.23 16.61 7.97
C SER A 320 -15.21 17.73 8.15
N GLU A 321 -14.42 17.66 9.21
CA GLU A 321 -13.31 18.59 9.51
C GLU A 321 -12.12 17.82 10.07
N LEU A 322 -10.91 18.19 9.62
CA LEU A 322 -9.64 17.70 10.15
C LEU A 322 -8.79 18.90 10.60
N VAL A 323 -8.64 19.05 11.91
CA VAL A 323 -7.84 20.09 12.54
C VAL A 323 -6.42 19.59 12.72
N LEU A 324 -5.46 20.29 12.13
CA LEU A 324 -4.03 20.01 12.21
C LEU A 324 -3.42 20.93 13.25
N LEU A 325 -3.13 20.42 14.45
CA LEU A 325 -2.54 21.22 15.52
C LEU A 325 -1.05 20.89 15.67
N GLU A 326 -0.21 21.90 15.50
CA GLU A 326 1.24 21.76 15.56
C GLU A 326 1.87 23.06 16.10
N GLN A 327 2.93 22.92 16.91
CA GLN A 327 3.70 24.05 17.42
C GLN A 327 4.70 24.60 16.38
N GLY A 328 5.28 23.72 15.58
CA GLY A 328 6.26 24.05 14.55
C GLY A 328 5.57 24.51 13.25
N GLU A 329 5.61 25.81 12.94
CA GLU A 329 5.00 26.40 11.75
C GLU A 329 5.40 25.69 10.45
N ASN A 330 6.69 25.44 10.24
CA ASN A 330 7.20 24.82 9.01
C ASN A 330 6.64 23.40 8.81
N TYR A 331 6.58 22.60 9.87
CA TYR A 331 6.02 21.25 9.81
C TYR A 331 4.52 21.25 9.53
N LEU A 332 3.82 22.25 10.08
CA LEU A 332 2.39 22.41 9.81
C LEU A 332 2.15 22.84 8.36
N PHE A 333 2.94 23.76 7.86
CA PHE A 333 2.86 24.24 6.47
C PHE A 333 3.05 23.07 5.47
N GLU A 334 4.06 22.22 5.69
CA GLU A 334 4.33 21.07 4.81
C GLU A 334 3.11 20.14 4.71
N ILE A 335 2.56 19.73 5.85
CA ILE A 335 1.42 18.78 5.86
C ILE A 335 0.13 19.44 5.36
N ASP A 336 -0.15 20.70 5.67
CA ASP A 336 -1.34 21.42 5.19
C ASP A 336 -1.32 21.53 3.65
N ALA A 337 -0.18 21.92 3.07
CA ALA A 337 -0.01 22.02 1.62
C ALA A 337 -0.23 20.65 0.92
N GLU A 338 0.30 19.58 1.50
CA GLU A 338 0.13 18.23 0.98
C GLU A 338 -1.35 17.79 1.01
N LEU A 339 -2.02 17.95 2.17
CA LEU A 339 -3.41 17.50 2.32
C LEU A 339 -4.38 18.31 1.45
N ARG A 340 -4.16 19.63 1.29
CA ARG A 340 -4.95 20.45 0.36
C ARG A 340 -4.81 19.99 -1.08
N LYS A 341 -3.62 19.58 -1.50
CA LYS A 341 -3.39 19.00 -2.83
C LYS A 341 -4.17 17.71 -3.02
N ILE A 342 -4.21 16.84 -2.00
CA ILE A 342 -5.00 15.59 -2.01
C ILE A 342 -6.49 15.90 -2.11
N CYS A 343 -7.00 16.83 -1.30
CA CYS A 343 -8.41 17.24 -1.33
C CYS A 343 -8.82 17.77 -2.70
N SER A 344 -7.98 18.63 -3.30
CA SER A 344 -8.26 19.22 -4.63
C SER A 344 -8.32 18.18 -5.74
N GLY A 345 -7.51 17.10 -5.64
CA GLY A 345 -7.47 16.02 -6.63
C GLY A 345 -8.55 14.95 -6.47
N SER A 346 -9.18 14.83 -5.30
CA SER A 346 -10.03 13.68 -4.95
C SER A 346 -11.51 14.04 -4.71
N ASN A 347 -11.91 15.28 -4.89
CA ASN A 347 -13.26 15.80 -4.60
C ASN A 347 -13.79 15.42 -3.19
N LEU A 348 -12.88 15.32 -2.20
CA LEU A 348 -13.20 15.05 -0.81
C LEU A 348 -13.81 16.31 -0.18
N GLY A 349 -15.00 16.19 0.40
CA GLY A 349 -15.72 17.28 1.06
C GLY A 349 -15.16 17.67 2.46
N THR A 350 -13.98 17.21 2.83
CA THR A 350 -13.34 17.45 4.14
C THR A 350 -12.76 18.85 4.23
N SER A 351 -13.09 19.60 5.29
CA SER A 351 -12.43 20.86 5.65
C SER A 351 -11.11 20.58 6.39
N VAL A 352 -9.99 21.02 5.85
CA VAL A 352 -8.68 20.92 6.51
C VAL A 352 -8.33 22.26 7.14
N ARG A 353 -8.10 22.28 8.46
CA ARG A 353 -7.85 23.49 9.25
C ARG A 353 -6.51 23.42 9.98
N PRO A 354 -5.47 24.14 9.53
CA PRO A 354 -4.20 24.23 10.24
C PRO A 354 -4.32 25.20 11.44
N VAL A 355 -3.73 24.80 12.58
CA VAL A 355 -3.68 25.57 13.82
C VAL A 355 -2.26 25.53 14.38
N VAL A 356 -1.55 26.66 14.34
CA VAL A 356 -0.28 26.82 15.05
C VAL A 356 -0.59 27.08 16.52
N ALA A 357 -0.25 26.14 17.39
CA ALA A 357 -0.50 26.26 18.83
C ALA A 357 0.36 25.28 19.64
N ASP A 358 0.61 25.68 20.90
CA ASP A 358 1.24 24.86 21.92
C ASP A 358 0.18 24.21 22.80
N ILE A 359 0.23 22.89 22.99
CA ILE A 359 -0.73 22.13 23.82
C ILE A 359 -0.68 22.53 25.30
N ARG A 360 0.38 23.20 25.74
CA ARG A 360 0.55 23.72 27.10
C ARG A 360 -0.29 24.98 27.36
N ASP A 361 -0.60 25.74 26.33
CA ASP A 361 -1.40 26.97 26.41
C ASP A 361 -2.89 26.62 26.54
N ARG A 362 -3.35 26.55 27.80
CA ARG A 362 -4.75 26.22 28.11
C ARG A 362 -5.75 27.17 27.48
N GLY A 363 -5.43 28.48 27.42
CA GLY A 363 -6.34 29.49 26.86
C GLY A 363 -6.52 29.30 25.36
N ARG A 364 -5.40 29.08 24.65
CA ARG A 364 -5.40 28.81 23.22
C ARG A 364 -6.07 27.49 22.89
N MET A 365 -5.83 26.44 23.70
CA MET A 365 -6.49 25.14 23.52
C MET A 365 -8.00 25.23 23.74
N ASP A 366 -8.47 25.96 24.78
CA ASP A 366 -9.90 26.15 25.02
C ASP A 366 -10.58 26.86 23.82
N GLU A 367 -9.92 27.87 23.23
CA GLU A 367 -10.39 28.52 22.01
C GLU A 367 -10.51 27.52 20.83
N VAL A 368 -9.50 26.66 20.64
CA VAL A 368 -9.52 25.61 19.60
C VAL A 368 -10.69 24.65 19.82
N PHE A 369 -10.90 24.17 21.05
CA PHE A 369 -12.03 23.28 21.38
C PHE A 369 -13.39 23.96 21.11
N ARG A 370 -13.56 25.23 21.50
CA ARG A 370 -14.81 25.97 21.27
C ARG A 370 -15.11 26.18 19.80
N THR A 371 -14.08 26.43 18.99
CA THR A 371 -14.24 26.77 17.55
C THR A 371 -14.37 25.54 16.67
N SER A 372 -13.60 24.49 16.91
CA SER A 372 -13.62 23.27 16.08
C SER A 372 -14.53 22.17 16.63
N ARG A 373 -14.83 22.21 17.94
CA ARG A 373 -15.67 21.21 18.63
C ARG A 373 -15.32 19.78 18.21
N PRO A 374 -14.07 19.34 18.42
CA PRO A 374 -13.64 18.01 17.98
C PRO A 374 -14.45 16.92 18.69
N GLU A 375 -14.83 15.88 17.96
CA GLU A 375 -15.48 14.70 18.49
C GLU A 375 -14.45 13.62 18.83
N ILE A 376 -13.35 13.58 18.09
CA ILE A 376 -12.27 12.59 18.24
C ILE A 376 -10.92 13.33 18.21
N ILE A 377 -10.03 12.98 19.15
CA ILE A 377 -8.66 13.49 19.18
C ILE A 377 -7.66 12.35 19.06
N TYR A 378 -6.70 12.48 18.14
CA TYR A 378 -5.48 11.69 18.11
C TYR A 378 -4.32 12.53 18.63
N HIS A 379 -3.81 12.17 19.81
CA HIS A 379 -2.80 12.95 20.52
C HIS A 379 -1.40 12.37 20.28
N ALA A 380 -0.69 12.92 19.28
CA ALA A 380 0.66 12.50 18.91
C ALA A 380 1.74 13.57 19.28
N ALA A 381 1.34 14.71 19.84
CA ALA A 381 2.27 15.73 20.32
C ALA A 381 3.02 15.25 21.55
N ALA A 382 4.33 15.07 21.46
CA ALA A 382 5.22 14.73 22.56
C ALA A 382 6.69 14.95 22.18
N HIS A 383 7.53 15.27 23.16
CA HIS A 383 8.98 15.17 23.04
C HIS A 383 9.42 13.72 23.24
N LYS A 384 10.21 13.17 22.30
CA LYS A 384 10.56 11.74 22.24
C LYS A 384 12.05 11.43 22.36
N HIS A 385 12.93 12.44 22.24
CA HIS A 385 14.36 12.21 22.25
C HIS A 385 14.89 12.04 23.66
N VAL A 386 15.22 10.79 24.04
CA VAL A 386 15.65 10.43 25.40
C VAL A 386 16.80 11.30 25.89
N GLY A 387 17.91 11.38 25.15
CA GLY A 387 19.09 12.14 25.57
C GLY A 387 18.83 13.65 25.76
N LEU A 388 17.94 14.24 24.94
CA LEU A 388 17.57 15.65 25.10
C LEU A 388 16.68 15.84 26.32
N MET A 389 15.75 14.91 26.59
CA MET A 389 14.82 15.02 27.71
C MET A 389 15.48 14.75 29.06
N GLU A 390 16.56 13.96 29.11
CA GLU A 390 17.36 13.81 30.33
C GLU A 390 18.07 15.12 30.73
N GLN A 391 18.42 15.96 29.73
CA GLN A 391 19.04 17.28 29.94
C GLN A 391 18.03 18.42 30.08
N ASN A 392 16.75 18.17 29.76
CA ASN A 392 15.69 19.18 29.76
C ASN A 392 14.43 18.63 30.43
N ILE A 393 14.54 18.27 31.71
CA ILE A 393 13.47 17.60 32.46
C ILE A 393 12.21 18.47 32.53
N SER A 394 12.34 19.77 32.79
CA SER A 394 11.22 20.72 32.82
C SER A 394 10.44 20.72 31.51
N GLU A 395 11.14 20.64 30.37
CA GLU A 395 10.52 20.62 29.04
C GLU A 395 9.80 19.29 28.79
N ALA A 396 10.41 18.16 29.21
CA ALA A 396 9.77 16.86 29.14
C ALA A 396 8.46 16.81 29.98
N VAL A 397 8.49 17.33 31.20
CA VAL A 397 7.32 17.36 32.11
C VAL A 397 6.25 18.32 31.59
N THR A 398 6.61 19.56 31.23
CA THR A 398 5.62 20.56 30.81
C THR A 398 4.98 20.17 29.49
N ASN A 399 5.72 19.65 28.53
CA ASN A 399 5.15 19.25 27.24
C ASN A 399 4.37 17.92 27.33
N ASN A 400 5.00 16.86 27.84
CA ASN A 400 4.41 15.52 27.78
C ASN A 400 3.35 15.30 28.88
N VAL A 401 3.53 15.88 30.07
CA VAL A 401 2.59 15.69 31.20
C VAL A 401 1.56 16.83 31.23
N LEU A 402 2.00 18.09 31.38
CA LEU A 402 1.08 19.22 31.48
C LEU A 402 0.29 19.43 30.17
N GLY A 403 0.96 19.33 29.01
CA GLY A 403 0.30 19.44 27.70
C GLY A 403 -0.79 18.37 27.53
N THR A 404 -0.48 17.09 27.81
CA THR A 404 -1.47 16.00 27.76
C THR A 404 -2.60 16.21 28.77
N LYS A 405 -2.29 16.63 29.99
CA LYS A 405 -3.31 16.96 31.02
C LYS A 405 -4.23 18.07 30.53
N THR A 406 -3.69 19.13 29.95
CA THR A 406 -4.48 20.25 29.38
C THR A 406 -5.47 19.75 28.32
N MET A 407 -5.01 18.90 27.40
CA MET A 407 -5.86 18.34 26.35
C MET A 407 -6.94 17.41 26.88
N LEU A 408 -6.62 16.59 27.88
CA LEU A 408 -7.59 15.68 28.54
C LEU A 408 -8.63 16.48 29.35
N ASP A 409 -8.22 17.44 30.17
CA ASP A 409 -9.12 18.27 30.96
C ASP A 409 -10.10 19.05 30.08
N LEU A 410 -9.63 19.64 28.97
CA LEU A 410 -10.49 20.34 28.01
C LEU A 410 -11.38 19.35 27.25
N GLY A 411 -10.87 18.17 26.90
CA GLY A 411 -11.68 17.10 26.31
C GLY A 411 -12.87 16.72 27.20
N VAL A 412 -12.65 16.59 28.50
CA VAL A 412 -13.72 16.34 29.49
C VAL A 412 -14.70 17.50 29.56
N VAL A 413 -14.22 18.74 29.64
CA VAL A 413 -15.07 19.95 29.74
C VAL A 413 -15.93 20.13 28.48
N HIS A 414 -15.42 19.84 27.33
CA HIS A 414 -16.12 20.02 26.04
C HIS A 414 -16.87 18.76 25.56
N GLY A 415 -16.94 17.70 26.36
CA GLY A 415 -17.71 16.49 26.07
C GLY A 415 -17.14 15.67 24.91
N LEU A 416 -15.81 15.56 24.85
CA LEU A 416 -15.11 14.78 23.82
C LEU A 416 -15.54 13.31 23.84
N GLU A 417 -15.91 12.74 22.71
CA GLU A 417 -16.36 11.35 22.61
C GLU A 417 -15.19 10.37 22.74
N ARG A 418 -14.04 10.69 22.09
CA ARG A 418 -12.90 9.78 21.99
C ARG A 418 -11.56 10.50 22.03
N PHE A 419 -10.63 9.95 22.81
CA PHE A 419 -9.25 10.43 22.88
C PHE A 419 -8.29 9.25 22.71
N VAL A 420 -7.41 9.32 21.72
CA VAL A 420 -6.41 8.28 21.44
C VAL A 420 -5.02 8.85 21.73
N LEU A 421 -4.40 8.39 22.81
CA LEU A 421 -3.04 8.78 23.20
C LEU A 421 -2.03 7.89 22.50
N VAL A 422 -1.16 8.47 21.68
CA VAL A 422 0.01 7.79 21.14
C VAL A 422 1.08 7.67 22.23
N SER A 423 1.37 6.45 22.68
CA SER A 423 2.39 6.13 23.67
C SER A 423 3.56 5.34 23.06
N SER A 424 4.39 4.72 23.87
CA SER A 424 5.63 4.06 23.46
C SER A 424 5.96 2.86 24.36
N ASP A 425 6.77 1.93 23.86
CA ASP A 425 7.44 0.88 24.62
C ASP A 425 8.25 1.42 25.81
N LYS A 426 8.77 2.64 25.71
CA LYS A 426 9.55 3.30 26.76
C LYS A 426 8.74 3.76 27.98
N ALA A 427 7.40 3.74 27.88
CA ALA A 427 6.49 3.93 29.03
C ALA A 427 6.42 2.69 29.92
N VAL A 428 6.90 1.54 29.45
CA VAL A 428 6.94 0.27 30.20
C VAL A 428 8.23 0.23 31.04
N ASN A 429 8.11 -0.01 32.35
CA ASN A 429 9.24 0.00 33.29
C ASN A 429 10.24 1.14 32.98
N PRO A 430 9.79 2.42 33.00
CA PRO A 430 10.57 3.52 32.47
C PRO A 430 11.88 3.70 33.22
N SER A 431 12.99 3.70 32.47
CA SER A 431 14.36 3.96 32.96
C SER A 431 14.86 5.37 32.63
N THR A 432 14.03 6.17 31.94
CA THR A 432 14.35 7.52 31.50
C THR A 432 13.23 8.50 31.84
N VAL A 433 13.57 9.79 31.96
CA VAL A 433 12.59 10.87 32.18
C VAL A 433 11.54 10.89 31.07
N MET A 434 11.96 10.76 29.81
CA MET A 434 11.03 10.72 28.68
C MET A 434 10.03 9.56 28.83
N GLY A 435 10.51 8.36 29.12
CA GLY A 435 9.65 7.18 29.34
C GLY A 435 8.69 7.40 30.51
N ALA A 436 9.18 7.96 31.64
CA ALA A 436 8.36 8.28 32.79
C ALA A 436 7.25 9.29 32.46
N THR A 437 7.56 10.37 31.72
CA THR A 437 6.54 11.34 31.29
C THR A 437 5.46 10.72 30.42
N LYS A 438 5.81 9.75 29.56
CA LYS A 438 4.83 8.99 28.76
C LYS A 438 3.97 8.08 29.63
N ARG A 439 4.56 7.40 30.62
CA ARG A 439 3.80 6.59 31.57
C ARG A 439 2.83 7.43 32.43
N ILE A 440 3.26 8.60 32.89
CA ILE A 440 2.39 9.54 33.60
C ILE A 440 1.24 10.01 32.71
N ALA A 441 1.48 10.27 31.44
CA ALA A 441 0.43 10.62 30.49
C ALA A 441 -0.61 9.49 30.31
N GLU A 442 -0.19 8.22 30.32
CA GLU A 442 -1.11 7.05 30.33
C GLU A 442 -1.98 7.02 31.60
N LEU A 443 -1.39 7.27 32.78
CA LEU A 443 -2.13 7.33 34.03
C LEU A 443 -3.15 8.48 34.05
N LEU A 444 -2.80 9.65 33.52
CA LEU A 444 -3.72 10.79 33.37
C LEU A 444 -4.92 10.44 32.49
N LEU A 445 -4.68 9.75 31.38
CA LEU A 445 -5.74 9.33 30.47
C LEU A 445 -6.63 8.28 31.12
N LEU A 446 -6.07 7.31 31.86
CA LEU A 446 -6.82 6.29 32.56
C LEU A 446 -7.74 6.92 33.64
N ASP A 447 -7.25 7.93 34.37
CA ASP A 447 -8.05 8.71 35.31
C ASP A 447 -9.20 9.46 34.60
N ALA A 448 -8.91 10.13 33.48
CA ALA A 448 -9.91 10.86 32.69
C ALA A 448 -10.98 9.92 32.14
N ALA A 449 -10.61 8.75 31.61
CA ALA A 449 -11.53 7.72 31.14
C ALA A 449 -12.45 7.22 32.27
N ALA A 450 -11.88 6.93 33.42
CA ALA A 450 -12.65 6.45 34.58
C ALA A 450 -13.62 7.51 35.15
N ARG A 451 -13.33 8.82 34.95
CA ARG A 451 -14.24 9.93 35.38
C ARG A 451 -15.39 10.14 34.41
N THR A 452 -15.19 9.93 33.13
CA THR A 452 -16.15 10.30 32.10
C THR A 452 -16.93 9.13 31.53
N GLY A 453 -16.36 7.92 31.58
CA GLY A 453 -16.85 6.77 30.82
C GLY A 453 -16.68 6.93 29.29
N SER A 454 -15.95 7.94 28.85
CA SER A 454 -15.68 8.18 27.42
C SER A 454 -14.60 7.25 26.87
N ALA A 455 -14.58 7.01 25.58
CA ALA A 455 -13.64 6.13 24.91
C ALA A 455 -12.23 6.75 24.83
N PHE A 456 -11.61 6.98 25.96
CA PHE A 456 -10.24 7.48 26.07
C PHE A 456 -9.30 6.29 26.20
N VAL A 457 -8.38 6.12 25.26
CA VAL A 457 -7.53 4.94 25.13
C VAL A 457 -6.09 5.30 24.83
N THR A 458 -5.19 4.43 25.25
CA THR A 458 -3.75 4.53 24.97
C THR A 458 -3.34 3.50 23.93
N VAL A 459 -2.41 3.85 23.03
CA VAL A 459 -1.81 2.91 22.08
C VAL A 459 -0.29 2.94 22.22
N ARG A 460 0.30 1.82 22.63
CA ARG A 460 1.74 1.60 22.75
C ARG A 460 2.30 0.89 21.54
N PHE A 461 3.44 1.34 21.07
CA PHE A 461 4.26 0.65 20.07
C PHE A 461 5.73 1.02 20.22
N GLY A 462 6.60 0.24 19.59
CA GLY A 462 8.05 0.44 19.61
C GLY A 462 8.52 1.50 18.61
N ASN A 463 9.73 1.31 18.06
CA ASN A 463 10.29 2.27 17.13
C ASN A 463 9.59 2.19 15.76
N VAL A 464 9.49 3.33 15.10
CA VAL A 464 9.03 3.40 13.70
C VAL A 464 10.17 3.78 12.78
N LEU A 465 10.23 3.12 11.62
CA LEU A 465 11.27 3.30 10.62
C LEU A 465 11.21 4.69 9.99
N GLY A 466 12.36 5.26 9.68
CA GLY A 466 12.44 6.51 8.95
C GLY A 466 11.92 7.75 9.69
N SER A 467 11.53 7.63 10.97
CA SER A 467 11.05 8.79 11.74
C SER A 467 12.18 9.82 11.94
N ARG A 468 11.84 11.11 11.96
CA ARG A 468 12.79 12.21 12.12
C ARG A 468 13.66 12.02 13.36
N GLY A 469 14.97 12.12 13.20
CA GLY A 469 15.95 11.94 14.28
C GLY A 469 16.08 10.51 14.81
N SER A 470 15.57 9.50 14.11
CA SER A 470 15.75 8.09 14.44
C SER A 470 17.09 7.53 13.91
N VAL A 471 17.39 6.29 14.29
CA VAL A 471 18.66 5.62 13.98
C VAL A 471 18.91 5.49 12.47
N VAL A 472 17.91 5.24 11.65
CA VAL A 472 18.05 5.05 10.19
C VAL A 472 18.55 6.32 9.48
N PRO A 473 17.94 7.52 9.63
CA PRO A 473 18.48 8.76 9.09
C PRO A 473 19.89 9.08 9.61
N ILE A 474 20.18 8.78 10.89
CA ILE A 474 21.49 9.02 11.47
C ILE A 474 22.55 8.15 10.77
N PHE A 475 22.30 6.86 10.63
CA PHE A 475 23.23 5.94 9.94
C PHE A 475 23.43 6.33 8.48
N LYS A 476 22.35 6.66 7.74
CA LYS A 476 22.47 7.16 6.36
C LYS A 476 23.34 8.41 6.27
N HIS A 477 23.17 9.35 7.20
CA HIS A 477 24.01 10.56 7.26
C HIS A 477 25.47 10.24 7.56
N GLN A 478 25.75 9.39 8.56
CA GLN A 478 27.11 8.96 8.90
C GLN A 478 27.81 8.26 7.72
N ILE A 479 27.12 7.39 7.01
CA ILE A 479 27.62 6.71 5.82
C ILE A 479 27.93 7.73 4.71
N ALA A 480 27.04 8.69 4.46
CA ALA A 480 27.24 9.74 3.45
C ALA A 480 28.45 10.63 3.77
N MET A 481 28.83 10.75 5.04
CA MET A 481 30.03 11.47 5.51
C MET A 481 31.30 10.62 5.50
N GLY A 482 31.24 9.34 5.08
CA GLY A 482 32.37 8.41 5.08
C GLY A 482 32.58 7.63 6.38
N GLY A 483 31.59 7.66 7.28
CA GLY A 483 31.63 6.94 8.55
C GLY A 483 32.36 7.68 9.70
N PRO A 484 32.61 7.03 10.83
CA PRO A 484 32.09 5.69 11.19
C PRO A 484 30.62 5.70 11.54
N VAL A 485 29.95 4.54 11.41
CA VAL A 485 28.59 4.33 11.94
C VAL A 485 28.68 4.02 13.43
N THR A 486 27.90 4.75 14.25
CA THR A 486 27.95 4.61 15.71
C THR A 486 26.77 3.78 16.24
N VAL A 487 27.07 2.66 16.90
CA VAL A 487 26.09 1.77 17.54
C VAL A 487 26.32 1.78 19.05
N THR A 488 25.28 1.85 19.88
CA THR A 488 25.41 1.95 21.34
C THR A 488 25.91 0.66 21.98
N SER A 489 25.43 -0.50 21.51
CA SER A 489 25.87 -1.82 21.99
C SER A 489 25.66 -2.87 20.90
N PRO A 490 26.55 -3.87 20.77
CA PRO A 490 26.37 -4.96 19.82
C PRO A 490 25.15 -5.83 20.12
N GLU A 491 24.68 -5.84 21.38
CA GLU A 491 23.52 -6.62 21.82
C GLU A 491 22.21 -5.84 21.79
N ALA A 492 22.25 -4.53 21.57
CA ALA A 492 21.06 -3.69 21.60
C ALA A 492 20.03 -4.12 20.54
N THR A 493 18.83 -4.38 21.00
CA THR A 493 17.70 -4.71 20.11
C THR A 493 16.59 -3.70 20.25
N ARG A 494 15.86 -3.45 19.16
CA ARG A 494 14.67 -2.61 19.15
C ARG A 494 13.58 -3.26 18.29
N PHE A 495 12.34 -3.02 18.66
CA PHE A 495 11.22 -3.34 17.79
C PHE A 495 11.08 -2.28 16.72
N PHE A 496 10.76 -2.71 15.49
CA PHE A 496 10.54 -1.79 14.37
C PHE A 496 9.23 -2.10 13.64
N MET A 497 8.59 -1.04 13.18
CA MET A 497 7.39 -1.06 12.34
C MET A 497 7.46 0.10 11.34
N THR A 498 6.83 -0.01 10.18
CA THR A 498 6.70 1.15 9.28
C THR A 498 5.73 2.18 9.84
N ILE A 499 5.92 3.46 9.54
CA ILE A 499 5.02 4.52 10.01
C ILE A 499 3.58 4.30 9.52
N PRO A 500 3.34 3.96 8.24
CA PRO A 500 2.00 3.71 7.75
C PRO A 500 1.29 2.53 8.46
N GLU A 501 2.00 1.43 8.75
CA GLU A 501 1.46 0.28 9.48
C GLU A 501 1.12 0.66 10.92
N ALA A 502 2.03 1.34 11.62
CA ALA A 502 1.79 1.80 12.98
C ALA A 502 0.54 2.69 13.09
N VAL A 503 0.42 3.66 12.18
CA VAL A 503 -0.70 4.60 12.16
C VAL A 503 -2.02 3.88 11.87
N GLN A 504 -2.04 2.96 10.91
CA GLN A 504 -3.23 2.17 10.63
C GLN A 504 -3.70 1.39 11.87
N LEU A 505 -2.76 0.73 12.58
CA LEU A 505 -3.08 0.00 13.80
C LEU A 505 -3.50 0.93 14.95
N VAL A 506 -2.95 2.16 15.03
CA VAL A 506 -3.42 3.20 15.96
C VAL A 506 -4.86 3.61 15.66
N LEU A 507 -5.19 3.83 14.39
CA LEU A 507 -6.56 4.13 13.97
C LEU A 507 -7.51 2.97 14.33
N GLN A 508 -7.11 1.73 14.06
CA GLN A 508 -7.87 0.53 14.36
C GLN A 508 -8.08 0.37 15.87
N ALA A 509 -7.02 0.51 16.69
CA ALA A 509 -7.11 0.49 18.15
C ALA A 509 -8.07 1.59 18.66
N GLY A 510 -7.96 2.78 18.06
CA GLY A 510 -8.87 3.89 18.34
C GLY A 510 -10.34 3.55 18.10
N THR A 511 -10.68 2.70 17.13
CA THR A 511 -12.08 2.30 16.89
C THR A 511 -12.61 1.27 17.89
N MET A 512 -11.74 0.41 18.41
CA MET A 512 -12.11 -0.69 19.31
C MET A 512 -12.26 -0.28 20.77
N GLY A 513 -11.64 0.85 21.17
CA GLY A 513 -11.60 1.26 22.56
C GLY A 513 -12.94 1.71 23.11
N GLU A 514 -13.24 1.30 24.34
CA GLU A 514 -14.44 1.65 25.11
C GLU A 514 -14.14 2.65 26.24
N GLY A 515 -12.88 2.68 26.73
CA GLY A 515 -12.36 3.62 27.73
C GLY A 515 -11.49 2.98 28.80
N GLY A 516 -10.25 3.50 28.92
CA GLY A 516 -9.27 3.04 29.92
C GLY A 516 -8.37 1.90 29.44
N GLU A 517 -8.55 1.40 28.20
CA GLU A 517 -7.69 0.35 27.66
C GLU A 517 -6.33 0.90 27.23
N VAL A 518 -5.33 0.04 27.39
CA VAL A 518 -4.01 0.20 26.77
C VAL A 518 -3.89 -0.84 25.66
N PHE A 519 -3.95 -0.37 24.43
CA PHE A 519 -3.69 -1.20 23.25
C PHE A 519 -2.18 -1.27 22.99
N ILE A 520 -1.70 -2.45 22.67
CA ILE A 520 -0.28 -2.71 22.41
C ILE A 520 -0.19 -3.31 21.00
N LEU A 521 0.56 -2.66 20.13
CA LEU A 521 0.73 -3.16 18.77
C LEU A 521 1.70 -4.35 18.76
N ASP A 522 1.35 -5.39 18.00
CA ASP A 522 2.24 -6.52 17.75
C ASP A 522 3.46 -6.03 16.97
N MET A 523 4.56 -5.82 17.68
CA MET A 523 5.83 -5.37 17.09
C MET A 523 6.63 -6.49 16.43
N GLY A 524 6.21 -7.75 16.51
CA GLY A 524 6.92 -8.93 16.04
C GLY A 524 8.27 -9.14 16.74
N GLU A 525 9.27 -9.66 16.02
CA GLU A 525 10.58 -9.96 16.59
C GLU A 525 11.44 -8.69 16.70
N PRO A 526 12.21 -8.52 17.78
CA PRO A 526 13.14 -7.41 17.92
C PRO A 526 14.30 -7.56 16.93
N VAL A 527 14.79 -6.45 16.41
CA VAL A 527 15.89 -6.37 15.45
C VAL A 527 17.15 -5.84 16.15
N ARG A 528 18.29 -6.49 15.95
CA ARG A 528 19.58 -6.00 16.46
C ARG A 528 20.00 -4.74 15.71
N ILE A 529 20.35 -3.71 16.45
CA ILE A 529 20.78 -2.42 15.85
C ILE A 529 22.06 -2.59 15.02
N LEU A 530 22.95 -3.48 15.43
CA LEU A 530 24.16 -3.82 14.68
C LEU A 530 23.82 -4.40 13.30
N ASP A 531 22.85 -5.32 13.22
CA ASP A 531 22.45 -5.92 11.95
C ASP A 531 21.76 -4.88 11.04
N LEU A 532 20.97 -3.98 11.63
CA LEU A 532 20.37 -2.85 10.93
C LEU A 532 21.45 -1.91 10.34
N ALA A 533 22.52 -1.61 11.11
CA ALA A 533 23.63 -0.80 10.62
C ALA A 533 24.33 -1.46 9.42
N ARG A 534 24.60 -2.75 9.50
CA ARG A 534 25.17 -3.55 8.41
C ARG A 534 24.32 -3.53 7.16
N ASP A 535 23.02 -3.72 7.32
CA ASP A 535 22.08 -3.68 6.20
C ASP A 535 22.07 -2.31 5.51
N ILE A 536 22.09 -1.20 6.28
CA ILE A 536 22.12 0.15 5.71
C ILE A 536 23.45 0.43 4.99
N ILE A 537 24.58 0.02 5.55
CA ILE A 537 25.89 0.14 4.90
C ILE A 537 25.87 -0.60 3.55
N ARG A 538 25.35 -1.83 3.54
CA ARG A 538 25.25 -2.67 2.33
C ARG A 538 24.32 -2.06 1.28
N LEU A 539 23.14 -1.57 1.69
CA LEU A 539 22.19 -0.91 0.78
C LEU A 539 22.75 0.40 0.21
N SER A 540 23.69 1.04 0.91
CA SER A 540 24.39 2.23 0.43
C SER A 540 25.58 1.90 -0.51
N GLY A 541 25.80 0.63 -0.86
CA GLY A 541 26.83 0.18 -1.76
C GLY A 541 28.23 0.07 -1.13
N HIS A 542 28.32 0.07 0.20
CA HIS A 542 29.59 0.00 0.95
C HIS A 542 29.80 -1.34 1.65
N GLU A 543 31.04 -1.63 2.05
CA GLU A 543 31.43 -2.81 2.82
C GLU A 543 31.87 -2.41 4.24
N GLU A 544 31.30 -3.14 5.26
CA GLU A 544 31.72 -3.00 6.66
C GLU A 544 33.22 -3.33 6.83
N GLY A 545 33.93 -2.49 7.54
CA GLY A 545 35.37 -2.70 7.85
C GLY A 545 36.32 -2.39 6.70
N LYS A 546 35.82 -2.12 5.49
CA LYS A 546 36.63 -1.71 4.33
C LYS A 546 36.34 -0.25 3.95
N ASP A 547 35.08 0.08 3.74
CA ASP A 547 34.65 1.43 3.34
C ASP A 547 34.10 2.21 4.54
N ILE A 548 33.33 1.55 5.40
CA ILE A 548 32.67 2.14 6.57
C ILE A 548 32.93 1.28 7.81
N GLU A 549 33.47 1.87 8.85
CA GLU A 549 33.63 1.22 10.15
C GLU A 549 32.39 1.36 11.01
N ILE A 550 32.14 0.35 11.86
CA ILE A 550 31.13 0.41 12.93
C ILE A 550 31.89 0.55 14.27
N VAL A 551 31.56 1.61 15.02
CA VAL A 551 32.15 1.86 16.35
C VAL A 551 31.07 1.79 17.42
N PHE A 552 31.43 1.30 18.61
CA PHE A 552 30.53 1.19 19.75
C PHE A 552 30.73 2.34 20.72
N SER A 553 29.65 3.13 20.93
CA SER A 553 29.71 4.32 21.81
C SER A 553 29.41 4.03 23.28
N GLY A 554 28.96 2.82 23.61
CA GLY A 554 28.39 2.49 24.92
C GLY A 554 26.94 2.93 25.07
N LEU A 555 26.19 2.28 25.99
CA LEU A 555 24.84 2.64 26.32
C LEU A 555 24.79 4.00 27.01
N LYS A 556 23.82 4.84 26.66
CA LYS A 556 23.57 6.10 27.35
C LYS A 556 22.91 5.86 28.72
N PRO A 557 23.03 6.77 29.67
CA PRO A 557 22.35 6.64 30.96
C PRO A 557 20.83 6.42 30.75
N GLY A 558 20.30 5.36 31.38
CA GLY A 558 18.90 4.98 31.26
C GLY A 558 18.52 4.25 29.95
N GLU A 559 19.44 4.08 29.01
CA GLU A 559 19.15 3.31 27.79
C GLU A 559 19.12 1.81 28.09
N LYS A 560 18.03 1.12 27.71
CA LYS A 560 17.87 -0.33 27.85
C LYS A 560 18.57 -1.07 26.70
N VAL A 561 19.17 -2.24 26.97
CA VAL A 561 19.66 -3.15 25.93
C VAL A 561 18.48 -3.70 25.10
N HIS A 562 17.43 -4.12 25.81
CA HIS A 562 16.18 -4.63 25.22
C HIS A 562 15.00 -3.82 25.73
N GLU A 563 14.08 -3.43 24.82
CA GLU A 563 12.85 -2.74 25.18
C GLU A 563 11.73 -3.76 25.44
N GLU A 564 10.77 -3.39 26.29
CA GLU A 564 9.64 -4.20 26.69
C GLU A 564 8.34 -3.56 26.18
N LEU A 565 7.34 -4.36 25.79
CA LEU A 565 6.07 -3.86 25.27
C LEU A 565 4.97 -3.79 26.36
N PHE A 566 5.10 -4.55 27.44
CA PHE A 566 4.13 -4.67 28.51
C PHE A 566 4.80 -4.88 29.86
N LEU A 567 4.09 -4.51 30.92
CA LEU A 567 4.51 -4.75 32.30
C LEU A 567 4.18 -6.21 32.68
N GLU A 568 4.98 -6.85 33.53
CA GLU A 568 4.69 -8.18 34.06
C GLU A 568 3.36 -8.24 34.84
N SER A 569 2.94 -7.11 35.43
CA SER A 569 1.67 -6.98 36.14
C SER A 569 0.47 -6.76 35.22
N GLU A 570 0.65 -6.47 33.93
CA GLU A 570 -0.45 -6.24 33.00
C GLU A 570 -1.08 -7.56 32.54
N GLN A 571 -2.39 -7.68 32.68
CA GLN A 571 -3.14 -8.78 32.07
C GLN A 571 -3.39 -8.46 30.60
N ILE A 572 -2.72 -9.21 29.72
CA ILE A 572 -2.75 -8.99 28.29
C ILE A 572 -3.64 -10.01 27.62
N GLU A 573 -4.59 -9.52 26.83
CA GLU A 573 -5.52 -10.31 26.05
C GLU A 573 -5.32 -10.01 24.55
N ARG A 574 -5.73 -10.94 23.70
CA ARG A 574 -5.85 -10.69 22.27
C ARG A 574 -7.09 -9.84 22.03
N SER A 575 -6.96 -8.78 21.26
CA SER A 575 -8.12 -8.00 20.81
C SER A 575 -8.84 -8.70 19.65
N ALA A 576 -9.90 -8.10 19.14
CA ALA A 576 -10.56 -8.54 17.91
C ALA A 576 -9.65 -8.48 16.68
N HIS A 577 -8.60 -7.65 16.71
CA HIS A 577 -7.65 -7.52 15.63
C HIS A 577 -6.38 -8.35 15.90
N PRO A 578 -5.90 -9.21 14.95
CA PRO A 578 -4.82 -10.17 15.19
C PRO A 578 -3.46 -9.53 15.53
N LYS A 579 -3.26 -8.25 15.18
CA LYS A 579 -2.03 -7.48 15.41
C LYS A 579 -2.12 -6.46 16.55
N ILE A 580 -3.15 -6.54 17.36
CA ILE A 580 -3.35 -5.63 18.49
C ILE A 580 -3.68 -6.45 19.72
N PHE A 581 -2.89 -6.25 20.78
CA PHE A 581 -3.18 -6.76 22.12
C PHE A 581 -3.86 -5.66 22.95
N VAL A 582 -4.56 -6.04 23.98
CA VAL A 582 -5.22 -5.11 24.90
C VAL A 582 -4.90 -5.48 26.34
N SER A 583 -4.55 -4.46 27.13
CA SER A 583 -4.48 -4.54 28.57
C SER A 583 -5.60 -3.69 29.17
N ARG A 584 -6.40 -4.30 30.07
CA ARG A 584 -7.51 -3.65 30.76
C ARG A 584 -7.13 -3.37 32.22
N ASN A 585 -6.20 -2.44 32.40
CA ASN A 585 -5.86 -1.99 33.73
C ASN A 585 -6.94 -1.04 34.25
N ARG A 586 -7.64 -1.42 35.29
CA ARG A 586 -8.53 -0.51 36.04
C ARG A 586 -7.74 0.05 37.24
N LEU A 587 -7.86 1.36 37.48
CA LEU A 587 -7.43 1.92 38.78
C LEU A 587 -8.21 1.16 39.89
N THR A 588 -7.49 0.48 40.76
CA THR A 588 -8.04 -0.50 41.71
C THR A 588 -8.88 0.14 42.80
N GLU A 589 -8.62 1.43 43.13
CA GLU A 589 -9.38 2.16 44.16
C GLU A 589 -9.76 3.59 43.69
N PRO A 590 -11.07 3.89 43.56
CA PRO A 590 -11.51 5.13 42.88
C PRO A 590 -11.34 6.43 43.68
N GLY A 591 -10.91 6.44 44.92
CA GLY A 591 -10.93 7.64 45.78
C GLY A 591 -9.57 8.21 46.12
N GLU A 592 -8.72 7.45 46.81
CA GLU A 592 -7.50 7.96 47.44
C GLU A 592 -6.31 7.96 46.45
N GLU A 593 -6.13 6.90 45.67
CA GLU A 593 -5.07 6.85 44.64
C GLU A 593 -5.20 7.98 43.61
N ARG A 594 -6.43 8.30 43.25
CA ARG A 594 -6.72 9.36 42.28
C ARG A 594 -6.39 10.74 42.85
N ARG A 595 -6.71 11.01 44.12
CA ARG A 595 -6.39 12.26 44.81
C ARG A 595 -4.87 12.43 44.90
N LEU A 596 -4.17 11.38 45.37
CA LEU A 596 -2.71 11.36 45.46
C LEU A 596 -2.03 11.57 44.12
N LEU A 597 -2.51 10.92 43.05
CA LEU A 597 -2.00 11.14 41.69
C LEU A 597 -2.14 12.61 41.31
N GLY A 598 -3.30 13.23 41.55
CA GLY A 598 -3.53 14.64 41.23
C GLY A 598 -2.60 15.60 42.01
N GLU A 599 -2.36 15.33 43.30
CA GLU A 599 -1.47 16.10 44.16
C GLU A 599 -0.01 15.99 43.69
N HIS A 600 0.46 14.76 43.40
CA HIS A 600 1.81 14.52 42.93
C HIS A 600 2.07 15.13 41.53
N ILE A 601 1.08 15.07 40.62
CA ILE A 601 1.19 15.71 39.30
C ILE A 601 1.23 17.23 39.42
N THR A 602 0.46 17.82 40.34
CA THR A 602 0.49 19.26 40.61
C THR A 602 1.88 19.66 41.11
N ALA A 603 2.41 18.93 42.11
CA ALA A 603 3.75 19.15 42.64
C ALA A 603 4.85 19.02 41.53
N LEU A 604 4.75 17.99 40.67
CA LEU A 604 5.66 17.77 39.56
C LEU A 604 5.67 18.93 38.55
N VAL A 605 4.48 19.42 38.20
CA VAL A 605 4.34 20.57 37.27
C VAL A 605 4.87 21.86 37.87
N ASP A 606 4.63 22.09 39.16
CA ASP A 606 5.16 23.25 39.88
C ASP A 606 6.67 23.19 40.06
N ALA A 607 7.25 22.01 40.32
CA ALA A 607 8.69 21.80 40.32
C ALA A 607 9.28 22.10 38.91
N ALA A 608 8.60 21.65 37.84
CA ALA A 608 9.01 21.94 36.46
C ALA A 608 9.01 23.44 36.13
N ARG A 609 7.99 24.16 36.59
CA ARG A 609 7.92 25.64 36.40
C ARG A 609 9.03 26.37 37.17
N ARG A 610 9.50 25.84 38.26
CA ARG A 610 10.62 26.40 39.06
C ARG A 610 11.99 25.95 38.51
N GLY A 611 12.05 25.00 37.57
CA GLY A 611 13.30 24.46 37.06
C GLY A 611 14.08 23.60 38.06
N ASN A 612 13.41 22.96 39.00
CA ASN A 612 14.05 22.17 40.05
C ASN A 612 14.13 20.68 39.68
N ASP A 613 15.24 20.28 39.03
CA ASP A 613 15.45 18.93 38.48
C ASP A 613 15.40 17.84 39.57
N SER A 614 15.92 18.11 40.79
CA SER A 614 15.92 17.14 41.88
C SER A 614 14.48 16.86 42.35
N GLU A 615 13.72 17.91 42.58
CA GLU A 615 12.32 17.81 43.02
C GLU A 615 11.44 17.11 41.97
N MET A 616 11.67 17.41 40.65
CA MET A 616 10.97 16.72 39.57
C MET A 616 11.25 15.22 39.57
N ARG A 617 12.51 14.80 39.76
CA ARG A 617 12.87 13.38 39.85
C ARG A 617 12.25 12.71 41.04
N ASP A 618 12.18 13.39 42.20
CA ASP A 618 11.53 12.86 43.40
C ASP A 618 10.02 12.72 43.21
N CYS A 619 9.33 13.71 42.63
CA CYS A 619 7.93 13.59 42.26
C CYS A 619 7.66 12.44 41.29
N ILE A 620 8.51 12.25 40.26
CA ILE A 620 8.39 11.13 39.30
C ILE A 620 8.50 9.79 40.05
N ARG A 621 9.44 9.64 41.00
CA ARG A 621 9.59 8.42 41.80
C ARG A 621 8.38 8.14 42.66
N GLN A 622 7.75 9.19 43.21
CA GLN A 622 6.51 9.05 44.02
C GLN A 622 5.33 8.60 43.17
N ILE A 623 5.24 9.09 41.91
CA ILE A 623 4.16 8.71 40.97
C ILE A 623 4.39 7.29 40.44
N LEU A 624 5.65 6.90 40.22
CA LEU A 624 6.06 5.65 39.58
C LEU A 624 7.07 4.88 40.46
N PRO A 625 6.65 4.39 41.65
CA PRO A 625 7.57 3.76 42.60
C PRO A 625 8.20 2.45 42.08
N GLU A 626 7.53 1.74 41.21
CA GLU A 626 8.01 0.49 40.60
C GLU A 626 8.94 0.71 39.39
N SER A 627 9.18 1.97 39.01
CA SER A 627 10.01 2.26 37.82
C SER A 627 11.50 2.02 38.07
N ALA A 628 12.24 1.61 37.03
CA ALA A 628 13.71 1.49 37.09
C ALA A 628 14.39 2.83 37.42
N LEU A 629 13.72 3.97 37.20
CA LEU A 629 14.15 5.30 37.65
C LEU A 629 14.28 5.43 39.15
N ALA A 630 13.50 4.65 39.93
CA ALA A 630 13.58 4.64 41.40
C ALA A 630 14.97 4.17 41.88
N SER A 631 15.66 3.33 41.11
CA SER A 631 16.98 2.79 41.42
C SER A 631 18.16 3.64 40.89
N LEU A 632 17.94 4.58 39.99
CA LEU A 632 18.98 5.46 39.46
C LEU A 632 19.29 6.57 40.47
N ARG A 633 20.39 6.43 41.21
CA ARG A 633 20.99 7.52 42.02
C ARG A 633 21.29 8.70 41.09
N ALA A 634 21.13 9.93 41.63
CA ALA A 634 21.51 11.14 40.94
C ALA A 634 22.94 10.97 40.38
N VAL A 635 23.11 11.14 39.09
CA VAL A 635 24.45 11.21 38.48
C VAL A 635 25.12 12.44 39.13
N PRO A 636 26.30 12.31 39.77
CA PRO A 636 27.00 13.48 40.24
C PRO A 636 27.33 14.36 39.04
N THR A 637 27.01 15.64 39.14
CA THR A 637 27.31 16.71 38.15
C THR A 637 28.78 16.80 37.86
#